data_d6caced7378e215b9829ba810bc469a4
#
_entry.id   d6caced7378e215b9829ba810bc469a4
#
_cell.length_a   1.000
_cell.length_b   1.000
_cell.length_c   1.000
_cell.angle_alpha   90.00
_cell.angle_beta   90.00
_cell.angle_gamma   90.00
#
_symmetry.space_group_name_H-M   'P 1'
#
loop_
_entity.id
_entity.type
_entity.pdbx_description
1 polymer ?
#
loop_
_entity_poly.entity_id
_entity_poly.type
_entity_poly.pdbx_seq_one_letter_code
_entity_poly.pdbx_strand_id
1 'polypeptide(L)'
;MKKTEVEWHPYPSGGPEEDGFYFATIAGQENYVRICRYSTKHKFINPNVIAWAKLPKPYDKRRTKNVEIDWHLYPEEKPDTLKCYLATKMVGRKRIVSTACRVPLTDMFFMEEDFPVIAWAEMPEPYVE
;
A
#
# COMPACT_ATOMS: atom_id res chain seq x y z
N MET A 1 -8.69 14.14 4.39
CA MET A 1 -7.70 13.06 4.66
C MET A 1 -6.60 13.13 3.60
N LYS A 2 -5.38 13.09 4.05
CA LYS A 2 -4.24 13.27 3.13
C LYS A 2 -3.90 11.96 2.43
N LYS A 3 -3.75 12.02 1.10
CA LYS A 3 -3.27 10.88 0.32
C LYS A 3 -1.79 10.66 0.55
N THR A 4 -1.37 9.40 0.49
CA THR A 4 0.05 9.05 0.60
C THR A 4 0.77 9.54 -0.65
N GLU A 5 1.86 10.28 -0.47
CA GLU A 5 2.66 10.78 -1.56
C GLU A 5 3.79 9.80 -1.88
N VAL A 6 4.00 9.54 -3.15
CA VAL A 6 5.05 8.63 -3.61
C VAL A 6 5.73 9.19 -4.84
N GLU A 7 6.96 8.75 -5.07
CA GLU A 7 7.69 9.10 -6.29
C GLU A 7 7.52 7.95 -7.27
N TRP A 8 6.73 8.19 -8.32
CA TRP A 8 6.50 7.19 -9.35
C TRP A 8 7.66 7.10 -10.33
N HIS A 9 8.05 5.88 -10.65
CA HIS A 9 9.07 5.58 -11.67
C HIS A 9 8.38 4.87 -12.83
N PRO A 10 8.45 5.42 -14.05
CA PRO A 10 7.83 4.75 -15.20
C PRO A 10 8.41 3.35 -15.43
N TYR A 11 7.57 2.43 -15.81
CA TYR A 11 7.92 1.04 -16.07
C TYR A 11 7.37 0.67 -17.46
N PRO A 12 8.07 -0.11 -18.28
CA PRO A 12 9.28 -0.87 -18.00
C PRO A 12 10.61 -0.14 -18.27
N SER A 13 10.59 1.16 -18.52
CA SER A 13 11.83 1.89 -18.82
C SER A 13 12.83 1.86 -17.66
N GLY A 14 12.37 1.69 -16.43
CA GLY A 14 13.23 1.49 -15.28
C GLY A 14 12.51 0.66 -14.24
N GLY A 15 13.06 -0.49 -13.88
CA GLY A 15 12.48 -1.36 -12.86
C GLY A 15 13.19 -1.24 -11.52
N PRO A 16 12.60 -1.81 -10.46
CA PRO A 16 13.27 -1.87 -9.17
C PRO A 16 14.60 -2.62 -9.26
N GLU A 17 15.55 -2.23 -8.42
CA GLU A 17 16.86 -2.89 -8.37
C GLU A 17 16.86 -4.14 -7.53
N GLU A 18 15.93 -4.25 -6.60
CA GLU A 18 15.88 -5.36 -5.65
C GLU A 18 14.53 -6.07 -5.71
N ASP A 19 14.54 -7.35 -5.38
CA ASP A 19 13.31 -8.11 -5.19
C ASP A 19 12.56 -7.55 -3.99
N GLY A 20 11.24 -7.54 -4.07
CA GLY A 20 10.43 -7.08 -2.95
C GLY A 20 9.03 -6.70 -3.40
N PHE A 21 8.32 -6.05 -2.48
CA PHE A 21 6.99 -5.54 -2.77
C PHE A 21 7.04 -4.04 -2.99
N TYR A 22 6.29 -3.58 -3.96
CA TYR A 22 6.28 -2.18 -4.38
C TYR A 22 4.85 -1.75 -4.68
N PHE A 23 4.60 -0.45 -4.58
CA PHE A 23 3.40 0.10 -5.21
C PHE A 23 3.56 -0.05 -6.71
N ALA A 24 2.46 -0.39 -7.37
CA ALA A 24 2.40 -0.43 -8.83
C ALA A 24 1.13 0.23 -9.30
N THR A 25 1.25 1.09 -10.32
CA THR A 25 0.09 1.60 -11.03
C THR A 25 -0.19 0.66 -12.18
N ILE A 26 -1.41 0.17 -12.23
CA ILE A 26 -1.84 -0.80 -13.24
C ILE A 26 -2.81 -0.09 -14.19
N ALA A 27 -2.52 -0.19 -15.47
CA ALA A 27 -3.36 0.43 -16.50
C ALA A 27 -4.67 -0.32 -16.65
N GLY A 28 -5.76 0.42 -16.81
CA GLY A 28 -7.09 -0.13 -17.03
C GLY A 28 -7.97 0.96 -17.58
N GLN A 29 -9.30 0.81 -17.49
CA GLN A 29 -10.22 1.89 -17.84
C GLN A 29 -9.90 3.12 -16.99
N GLU A 30 -9.65 2.88 -15.71
CA GLU A 30 -9.05 3.86 -14.82
C GLU A 30 -7.81 3.20 -14.24
N ASN A 31 -6.71 3.95 -14.20
CA ASN A 31 -5.50 3.42 -13.59
C ASN A 31 -5.71 3.28 -12.09
N TYR A 32 -5.18 2.21 -11.53
CA TYR A 32 -5.32 1.96 -10.09
C TYR A 32 -4.00 1.50 -9.51
N VAL A 33 -3.88 1.61 -8.18
CA VAL A 33 -2.66 1.28 -7.44
C VAL A 33 -2.84 -0.03 -6.68
N ARG A 34 -1.85 -0.90 -6.78
CA ARG A 34 -1.78 -2.12 -5.98
C ARG A 34 -0.37 -2.29 -5.43
N ILE A 35 -0.25 -3.13 -4.41
CA ILE A 35 1.05 -3.59 -3.94
C ILE A 35 1.35 -4.88 -4.67
N CYS A 36 2.43 -4.89 -5.46
CA CYS A 36 2.81 -6.02 -6.28
C CYS A 36 4.21 -6.49 -5.94
N ARG A 37 4.43 -7.78 -6.06
CA ARG A 37 5.75 -8.36 -5.89
C ARG A 37 6.57 -8.18 -7.17
N TYR A 38 7.80 -7.74 -7.01
CA TYR A 38 8.77 -7.64 -8.09
C TYR A 38 9.92 -8.59 -7.83
N SER A 39 10.36 -9.29 -8.87
CA SER A 39 11.53 -10.14 -8.82
C SER A 39 12.43 -9.73 -9.98
N THR A 40 13.73 -9.62 -9.73
CA THR A 40 14.69 -9.33 -10.81
C THR A 40 14.71 -10.41 -11.87
N LYS A 41 14.31 -11.63 -11.48
CA LYS A 41 14.24 -12.77 -12.39
C LYS A 41 12.96 -12.79 -13.24
N HIS A 42 11.82 -12.49 -12.60
CA HIS A 42 10.51 -12.61 -13.25
C HIS A 42 9.82 -11.28 -13.51
N LYS A 43 10.38 -10.19 -13.00
CA LYS A 43 9.79 -8.85 -13.13
C LYS A 43 8.42 -8.79 -12.44
N PHE A 44 7.60 -7.81 -12.79
CA PHE A 44 6.20 -7.80 -12.36
C PHE A 44 5.42 -8.81 -13.18
N ILE A 45 4.65 -9.66 -12.52
CA ILE A 45 3.84 -10.66 -13.22
C ILE A 45 2.72 -10.02 -14.02
N ASN A 46 2.12 -8.95 -13.47
CA ASN A 46 1.05 -8.24 -14.16
C ASN A 46 1.62 -7.45 -15.35
N PRO A 47 1.20 -7.75 -16.60
CA PRO A 47 1.76 -7.08 -17.78
C PRO A 47 1.29 -5.63 -17.95
N ASN A 48 0.33 -5.17 -17.15
CA ASN A 48 -0.25 -3.83 -17.28
C ASN A 48 0.35 -2.83 -16.31
N VAL A 49 1.44 -3.19 -15.62
CA VAL A 49 2.14 -2.24 -14.74
C VAL A 49 2.80 -1.17 -15.60
N ILE A 50 2.50 0.10 -15.31
CA ILE A 50 3.06 1.24 -16.06
C ILE A 50 3.98 2.11 -15.21
N ALA A 51 3.94 1.95 -13.90
CA ALA A 51 4.82 2.68 -12.99
C ALA A 51 4.91 1.94 -11.66
N TRP A 52 5.97 2.20 -10.93
CA TRP A 52 6.17 1.62 -9.60
C TRP A 52 6.72 2.67 -8.64
N ALA A 53 6.56 2.43 -7.36
CA ALA A 53 7.12 3.28 -6.32
C ALA A 53 7.45 2.45 -5.10
N LYS A 54 8.41 2.90 -4.32
CA LYS A 54 8.78 2.22 -3.09
C LYS A 54 7.65 2.28 -2.07
N LEU A 55 7.46 1.19 -1.33
CA LEU A 55 6.54 1.20 -0.22
C LEU A 55 7.10 2.05 0.91
N PRO A 56 6.24 2.72 1.66
CA PRO A 56 6.68 3.43 2.86
C PRO A 56 7.07 2.44 3.95
N LYS A 57 7.75 2.94 4.96
CA LYS A 57 7.97 2.16 6.16
C LYS A 57 6.65 1.98 6.89
N PRO A 58 6.43 0.82 7.53
CA PRO A 58 5.20 0.62 8.29
C PRO A 58 5.13 1.56 9.48
N TYR A 59 3.90 1.77 9.98
CA TYR A 59 3.70 2.56 11.19
C TYR A 59 4.52 1.96 12.33
N ASP A 60 5.26 2.81 13.02
CA ASP A 60 6.00 2.43 14.21
C ASP A 60 5.86 3.57 15.22
N LYS A 61 5.31 3.26 16.37
CA LYS A 61 5.09 4.22 17.44
C LYS A 61 6.37 4.98 17.83
N ARG A 62 7.53 4.36 17.65
CA ARG A 62 8.82 4.97 17.98
C ARG A 62 9.32 5.94 16.93
N ARG A 63 8.67 6.01 15.77
CA ARG A 63 9.05 6.86 14.64
C ARG A 63 7.97 7.89 14.36
N THR A 64 7.71 8.74 15.35
CA THR A 64 6.66 9.75 15.20
C THR A 64 7.13 11.00 14.49
N LYS A 65 8.42 11.14 14.24
CA LYS A 65 8.99 12.29 13.54
C LYS A 65 9.19 11.95 12.06
N ASN A 66 8.97 12.92 11.18
CA ASN A 66 9.16 12.80 9.73
C ASN A 66 8.21 11.83 9.07
N VAL A 67 6.93 11.94 9.43
CA VAL A 67 5.92 11.07 8.85
C VAL A 67 5.47 11.63 7.51
N GLU A 68 5.91 11.00 6.42
CA GLU A 68 5.44 11.33 5.06
C GLU A 68 4.03 10.79 4.82
N ILE A 69 3.57 9.95 5.72
CA ILE A 69 2.29 9.25 5.60
C ILE A 69 1.42 9.61 6.78
N ASP A 70 0.18 9.92 6.49
CA ASP A 70 -0.82 10.22 7.51
C ASP A 70 -1.43 8.92 8.02
N TRP A 71 -0.72 8.25 8.93
CA TRP A 71 -1.20 7.01 9.54
C TRP A 71 -2.29 7.30 10.57
N HIS A 72 -3.37 6.55 10.48
CA HIS A 72 -4.46 6.57 11.45
C HIS A 72 -4.44 5.27 12.24
N LEU A 73 -4.46 5.37 13.56
CA LEU A 73 -4.40 4.19 14.40
C LEU A 73 -5.72 3.42 14.34
N TYR A 74 -5.63 2.13 14.21
CA TYR A 74 -6.79 1.25 14.16
C TYR A 74 -6.76 0.34 15.41
N PRO A 75 -7.87 0.10 16.10
CA PRO A 75 -9.24 0.46 15.74
C PRO A 75 -9.74 1.81 16.27
N GLU A 76 -8.88 2.63 16.87
CA GLU A 76 -9.27 3.93 17.43
C GLU A 76 -9.93 4.83 16.38
N GLU A 77 -9.36 4.85 15.17
CA GLU A 77 -9.96 5.53 14.03
C GLU A 77 -10.29 4.49 12.97
N LYS A 78 -11.50 4.54 12.44
CA LYS A 78 -11.97 3.63 11.39
C LYS A 78 -12.25 4.42 10.12
N PRO A 79 -11.89 3.90 8.94
CA PRO A 79 -12.20 4.61 7.70
C PRO A 79 -13.69 4.63 7.43
N ASP A 80 -14.17 5.74 6.87
CA ASP A 80 -15.60 5.94 6.58
C ASP A 80 -16.02 5.32 5.26
N THR A 81 -15.11 5.24 4.30
CA THR A 81 -15.42 4.85 2.94
C THR A 81 -15.11 3.37 2.71
N LEU A 82 -16.01 2.70 1.98
CA LEU A 82 -15.85 1.28 1.64
C LEU A 82 -14.89 1.15 0.46
N LYS A 83 -13.61 1.08 0.75
CA LYS A 83 -12.56 0.90 -0.25
C LYS A 83 -11.34 0.26 0.41
N CYS A 84 -10.31 0.03 -0.37
CA CYS A 84 -9.07 -0.51 0.15
C CYS A 84 -8.12 0.60 0.56
N TYR A 85 -7.39 0.37 1.62
CA TYR A 85 -6.46 1.32 2.22
C TYR A 85 -5.08 0.70 2.35
N LEU A 86 -4.07 1.55 2.45
CA LEU A 86 -2.76 1.13 2.88
C LEU A 86 -2.84 0.76 4.35
N ALA A 87 -2.22 -0.33 4.75
CA ALA A 87 -2.32 -0.80 6.13
C ALA A 87 -0.97 -1.27 6.64
N THR A 88 -0.71 -1.00 7.93
CA THR A 88 0.37 -1.64 8.66
C THR A 88 -0.23 -2.82 9.43
N LYS A 89 0.29 -4.01 9.18
CA LYS A 89 -0.16 -5.25 9.82
C LYS A 89 0.95 -5.86 10.65
N MET A 90 0.56 -6.51 11.73
CA MET A 90 1.51 -7.24 12.57
C MET A 90 1.61 -8.68 12.10
N VAL A 91 2.83 -9.11 11.78
CA VAL A 91 3.12 -10.51 11.43
C VAL A 91 4.13 -10.99 12.46
N GLY A 92 3.64 -11.60 13.51
CA GLY A 92 4.47 -11.92 14.67
C GLY A 92 5.01 -10.66 15.31
N ARG A 93 6.31 -10.49 15.33
CA ARG A 93 6.96 -9.27 15.85
C ARG A 93 7.32 -8.27 14.78
N LYS A 94 7.00 -8.56 13.52
CA LYS A 94 7.30 -7.67 12.42
C LYS A 94 6.08 -6.84 12.04
N ARG A 95 6.34 -5.62 11.60
CA ARG A 95 5.33 -4.76 11.00
C ARG A 95 5.55 -4.77 9.50
N ILE A 96 4.49 -5.03 8.76
CA ILE A 96 4.56 -5.01 7.30
C ILE A 96 3.55 -4.02 6.74
N VAL A 97 3.84 -3.49 5.57
CA VAL A 97 2.91 -2.65 4.83
C VAL A 97 2.20 -3.51 3.80
N SER A 98 0.88 -3.43 3.81
CA SER A 98 0.03 -4.21 2.91
C SER A 98 -1.21 -3.38 2.61
N THR A 99 -2.21 -4.00 2.01
CA THR A 99 -3.51 -3.38 1.80
C THR A 99 -4.54 -4.06 2.67
N ALA A 100 -5.55 -3.31 3.06
CA ALA A 100 -6.71 -3.83 3.76
C ALA A 100 -7.94 -3.12 3.24
N CYS A 101 -9.01 -3.87 3.03
CA CYS A 101 -10.23 -3.32 2.46
C CYS A 101 -11.33 -3.36 3.51
N ARG A 102 -12.06 -2.26 3.64
CA ARG A 102 -13.22 -2.22 4.52
C ARG A 102 -14.39 -2.88 3.83
N VAL A 103 -15.08 -3.77 4.54
CA VAL A 103 -16.25 -4.46 4.04
C VAL A 103 -17.52 -3.86 4.62
N PRO A 104 -18.63 -3.81 3.85
CA PRO A 104 -19.83 -3.09 4.26
C PRO A 104 -20.58 -3.72 5.43
N LEU A 105 -20.47 -5.02 5.64
CA LEU A 105 -21.27 -5.73 6.66
C LEU A 105 -20.59 -5.84 8.01
N THR A 106 -19.34 -5.38 8.12
CA THR A 106 -18.58 -5.45 9.36
C THR A 106 -17.77 -4.17 9.52
N ASP A 107 -17.34 -3.88 10.74
CA ASP A 107 -16.41 -2.78 11.01
C ASP A 107 -14.97 -3.22 10.90
N MET A 108 -14.72 -4.39 10.31
CA MET A 108 -13.39 -4.97 10.20
C MET A 108 -12.83 -4.79 8.80
N PHE A 109 -11.52 -4.69 8.71
CA PHE A 109 -10.84 -4.82 7.42
C PHE A 109 -10.87 -6.29 7.01
N PHE A 110 -11.17 -6.55 5.75
CA PHE A 110 -11.29 -7.89 5.21
C PHE A 110 -10.06 -8.75 5.50
N MET A 111 -8.88 -8.17 5.37
CA MET A 111 -7.62 -8.90 5.52
C MET A 111 -7.18 -9.12 6.97
N GLU A 112 -7.96 -8.67 7.95
CA GLU A 112 -7.63 -8.91 9.35
C GLU A 112 -7.67 -10.38 9.72
N GLU A 113 -8.35 -11.19 8.93
CA GLU A 113 -8.38 -12.63 9.16
C GLU A 113 -6.98 -13.25 9.16
N ASP A 114 -6.06 -12.65 8.39
CA ASP A 114 -4.69 -13.15 8.31
C ASP A 114 -3.80 -12.53 9.38
N PHE A 115 -3.78 -11.20 9.46
CA PHE A 115 -2.91 -10.49 10.39
C PHE A 115 -3.60 -9.22 10.88
N PRO A 116 -3.46 -8.88 12.17
CA PRO A 116 -4.13 -7.69 12.69
C PRO A 116 -3.58 -6.39 12.10
N VAL A 117 -4.49 -5.50 11.76
CA VAL A 117 -4.19 -4.15 11.30
C VAL A 117 -4.00 -3.25 12.51
N ILE A 118 -2.91 -2.50 12.57
CA ILE A 118 -2.66 -1.56 13.66
C ILE A 118 -2.76 -0.10 13.22
N ALA A 119 -2.63 0.15 11.93
CA ALA A 119 -2.75 1.51 11.39
C ALA A 119 -3.13 1.43 9.91
N TRP A 120 -3.74 2.50 9.41
CA TRP A 120 -4.14 2.58 8.00
C TRP A 120 -3.90 3.99 7.49
N ALA A 121 -3.82 4.11 6.17
CA ALA A 121 -3.64 5.38 5.49
C ALA A 121 -4.25 5.31 4.10
N GLU A 122 -4.44 6.46 3.46
CA GLU A 122 -4.94 6.51 2.09
C GLU A 122 -3.91 5.96 1.12
N MET A 123 -4.38 5.24 0.11
CA MET A 123 -3.52 4.79 -0.98
C MET A 123 -3.06 6.02 -1.78
N PRO A 124 -1.87 5.95 -2.42
CA PRO A 124 -1.44 7.05 -3.28
C PRO A 124 -2.30 7.16 -4.53
N GLU A 125 -2.28 8.34 -5.15
CA GLU A 125 -2.89 8.51 -6.46
C GLU A 125 -2.11 7.72 -7.51
N PRO A 126 -2.80 7.10 -8.49
CA PRO A 126 -2.10 6.37 -9.51
C PRO A 126 -1.27 7.28 -10.43
N TYR A 127 -0.23 6.70 -11.00
CA TYR A 127 0.60 7.39 -11.98
C TYR A 127 -0.21 7.75 -13.22
N VAL A 128 0.00 8.94 -13.72
CA VAL A 128 -0.63 9.44 -14.97
C VAL A 128 0.47 9.68 -15.99
N GLU A 129 0.35 9.00 -17.12
CA GLU A 129 1.29 9.19 -18.22
C GLU A 129 1.18 10.57 -18.86
#